data_5019dabbcfe146b3dfff2b98f92b902b
#
_entry.id   5019dabbcfe146b3dfff2b98f92b902b
#
_cell.length_a   1.000
_cell.length_b   1.000
_cell.length_c   1.000
_cell.angle_alpha   90.00
_cell.angle_beta   90.00
_cell.angle_gamma   90.00
#
_symmetry.space_group_name_H-M   'P 1'
#
loop_
_entity.id
_entity.type
_entity.pdbx_description
1 polymer ?
#
loop_
_entity_poly.entity_id
_entity_poly.type
_entity_poly.pdbx_seq_one_letter_code
_entity_poly.pdbx_strand_id
1 'polypeptide(L)'
;MLMKPFYWLAVLVVVSAVLLVGQESQTRRVPQFENEHVTVWKSIILPDQPLRMHRHEHARALIALTDATLDIVQDSGKTETVHWEAGKAYWLTHDEPDTMHADVNNTDQPIEVIVVELKNDR
;
A
#
# COMPACT_ATOMS: atom_id res chain seq x y z
N MET A 1 -13.79 45.04 16.87
CA MET A 1 -14.97 44.43 16.22
C MET A 1 -14.68 43.89 14.81
N LEU A 2 -13.71 44.43 14.08
CA LEU A 2 -13.36 43.98 12.72
C LEU A 2 -12.45 42.74 12.67
N MET A 3 -12.03 42.18 13.81
CA MET A 3 -11.11 41.00 13.86
C MET A 3 -11.79 39.64 14.00
N LYS A 4 -13.09 39.59 14.25
CA LYS A 4 -13.80 38.31 14.44
C LYS A 4 -13.87 37.39 13.21
N PRO A 5 -13.95 37.83 11.94
CA PRO A 5 -13.98 36.91 10.80
C PRO A 5 -12.64 36.24 10.51
N PHE A 6 -11.51 36.83 10.94
CA PHE A 6 -10.17 36.27 10.67
C PHE A 6 -9.87 35.00 11.49
N TYR A 7 -10.39 34.90 12.71
CA TYR A 7 -10.17 33.72 13.57
C TYR A 7 -10.90 32.47 13.08
N TRP A 8 -12.05 32.65 12.47
CA TRP A 8 -12.82 31.51 11.92
C TRP A 8 -12.17 30.92 10.67
N LEU A 9 -11.58 31.72 9.82
CA LEU A 9 -10.83 31.26 8.64
C LEU A 9 -9.56 30.50 9.03
N ALA A 10 -8.84 30.95 10.06
CA ALA A 10 -7.65 30.28 10.54
C ALA A 10 -7.97 28.91 11.15
N VAL A 11 -9.06 28.79 11.89
CA VAL A 11 -9.53 27.52 12.48
C VAL A 11 -9.92 26.51 11.39
N LEU A 12 -10.61 26.95 10.34
CA LEU A 12 -11.00 26.09 9.22
C LEU A 12 -9.79 25.56 8.44
N VAL A 13 -8.76 26.37 8.24
CA VAL A 13 -7.53 25.96 7.57
C VAL A 13 -6.76 24.93 8.40
N VAL A 14 -6.69 25.12 9.72
CA VAL A 14 -6.04 24.16 10.62
C VAL A 14 -6.76 22.82 10.67
N VAL A 15 -8.08 22.82 10.71
CA VAL A 15 -8.88 21.58 10.68
C VAL A 15 -8.72 20.84 9.36
N SER A 16 -8.67 21.54 8.23
CA SER A 16 -8.43 20.94 6.92
C SER A 16 -7.02 20.34 6.80
N ALA A 17 -5.99 20.98 7.35
CA ALA A 17 -4.63 20.49 7.38
C ALA A 17 -4.48 19.21 8.24
N VAL A 18 -5.16 19.15 9.39
CA VAL A 18 -5.17 17.95 10.25
C VAL A 18 -5.85 16.76 9.57
N LEU A 19 -6.94 16.98 8.82
CA LEU A 19 -7.60 15.92 8.06
C LEU A 19 -6.71 15.37 6.93
N LEU A 20 -5.95 16.21 6.23
CA LEU A 20 -5.01 15.78 5.19
C LEU A 20 -3.85 14.96 5.78
N VAL A 21 -3.28 15.35 6.90
CA VAL A 21 -2.23 14.59 7.62
C VAL A 21 -2.76 13.23 8.07
N GLY A 22 -4.02 13.14 8.55
CA GLY A 22 -4.66 11.87 8.95
C GLY A 22 -4.82 10.89 7.79
N GLN A 23 -5.05 11.35 6.55
CA GLN A 23 -5.16 10.49 5.36
C GLN A 23 -3.81 9.92 4.91
N GLU A 24 -2.71 10.64 5.09
CA GLU A 24 -1.35 10.18 4.72
C GLU A 24 -0.78 9.14 5.69
N SER A 25 -1.39 8.93 6.85
CA SER A 25 -0.92 8.04 7.89
C SER A 25 -1.56 6.64 7.88
N GLN A 26 -2.13 6.20 6.76
CA GLN A 26 -2.78 4.89 6.63
C GLN A 26 -2.09 4.03 5.57
N THR A 27 -1.96 2.73 5.85
CA THR A 27 -1.64 1.72 4.84
C THR A 27 -2.70 1.78 3.74
N ARG A 28 -2.24 1.90 2.49
CA ARG A 28 -3.14 2.15 1.37
C ARG A 28 -2.53 1.77 0.03
N ARG A 29 -3.42 1.61 -0.95
CA ARG A 29 -3.06 1.54 -2.37
C ARG A 29 -3.38 2.88 -3.03
N VAL A 30 -2.44 3.38 -3.81
CA VAL A 30 -2.58 4.61 -4.59
C VAL A 30 -2.60 4.22 -6.07
N PRO A 31 -3.76 4.29 -6.75
CA PRO A 31 -3.84 3.98 -8.18
C PRO A 31 -2.87 4.86 -8.99
N GLN A 32 -2.18 4.25 -9.95
CA GLN A 32 -1.29 4.96 -10.85
C GLN A 32 -1.93 5.09 -12.24
N PHE A 33 -2.19 3.97 -12.88
CA PHE A 33 -2.93 3.90 -14.13
C PHE A 33 -3.46 2.48 -14.35
N GLU A 34 -4.39 2.37 -15.28
CA GLU A 34 -4.98 1.11 -15.73
C GLU A 34 -5.23 1.18 -17.24
N ASN A 35 -4.99 0.10 -17.94
CA ASN A 35 -5.33 -0.07 -19.34
C ASN A 35 -5.83 -1.49 -19.61
N GLU A 36 -5.93 -1.89 -20.88
CA GLU A 36 -6.39 -3.24 -21.26
C GLU A 36 -5.40 -4.37 -20.86
N HIS A 37 -4.15 -4.04 -20.56
CA HIS A 37 -3.10 -5.03 -20.28
C HIS A 37 -2.76 -5.16 -18.80
N VAL A 38 -2.76 -4.04 -18.07
CA VAL A 38 -2.29 -3.99 -16.68
C VAL A 38 -3.13 -3.07 -15.80
N THR A 39 -3.12 -3.38 -14.52
CA THR A 39 -3.52 -2.48 -13.44
C THR A 39 -2.28 -2.14 -12.63
N VAL A 40 -2.01 -0.84 -12.44
CA VAL A 40 -0.79 -0.37 -11.75
C VAL A 40 -1.18 0.49 -10.56
N TRP A 41 -0.61 0.16 -9.40
CA TRP A 41 -0.78 0.94 -8.19
C TRP A 41 0.52 0.99 -7.38
N LYS A 42 0.60 1.95 -6.48
CA LYS A 42 1.60 1.99 -5.43
C LYS A 42 0.99 1.53 -4.11
N SER A 43 1.60 0.55 -3.46
CA SER A 43 1.26 0.18 -2.09
C SER A 43 2.16 0.92 -1.12
N ILE A 44 1.57 1.51 -0.08
CA ILE A 44 2.26 2.13 1.04
C ILE A 44 1.83 1.36 2.29
N ILE A 45 2.75 0.60 2.87
CA ILE A 45 2.49 -0.27 4.02
C ILE A 45 3.23 0.29 5.22
N LEU A 46 2.46 0.88 6.13
CA LEU A 46 3.00 1.50 7.33
C LEU A 46 3.32 0.46 8.41
N PRO A 47 4.25 0.78 9.33
CA PRO A 47 4.54 -0.08 10.48
C PRO A 47 3.27 -0.43 11.26
N ASP A 48 3.10 -1.71 11.58
CA ASP A 48 1.99 -2.25 12.36
C ASP A 48 0.57 -1.96 11.82
N GLN A 49 0.47 -1.58 10.54
CA GLN A 49 -0.79 -1.38 9.83
C GLN A 49 -0.85 -2.30 8.61
N PRO A 50 -1.38 -3.51 8.74
CA PRO A 50 -1.41 -4.48 7.66
C PRO A 50 -2.19 -3.99 6.44
N LEU A 51 -1.71 -4.34 5.25
CA LEU A 51 -2.57 -4.36 4.08
C LEU A 51 -3.51 -5.56 4.25
N ARG A 52 -4.82 -5.30 4.19
CA ARG A 52 -5.87 -6.29 4.53
C ARG A 52 -5.75 -7.58 3.74
N MET A 53 -6.28 -8.65 4.30
CA MET A 53 -6.42 -9.93 3.60
C MET A 53 -6.97 -9.75 2.21
N HIS A 54 -6.23 -10.23 1.22
CA HIS A 54 -6.57 -10.15 -0.20
C HIS A 54 -5.97 -11.34 -0.95
N ARG A 55 -6.30 -11.41 -2.22
CA ARG A 55 -5.85 -12.46 -3.13
C ARG A 55 -5.49 -11.85 -4.47
N HIS A 56 -4.46 -12.37 -5.11
CA HIS A 56 -4.07 -12.03 -6.47
C HIS A 56 -4.39 -13.19 -7.42
N GLU A 57 -5.32 -12.98 -8.33
CA GLU A 57 -5.70 -13.95 -9.35
C GLU A 57 -4.76 -13.96 -10.55
N HIS A 58 -3.93 -12.94 -10.67
CA HIS A 58 -3.01 -12.72 -11.79
C HIS A 58 -1.59 -12.56 -11.31
N ALA A 59 -0.64 -12.90 -12.19
CA ALA A 59 0.77 -12.62 -11.97
C ALA A 59 1.05 -11.11 -12.03
N ARG A 60 2.10 -10.69 -11.37
CA ARG A 60 2.46 -9.29 -11.26
C ARG A 60 3.96 -9.09 -11.14
N ALA A 61 4.43 -7.96 -11.63
CA ALA A 61 5.76 -7.44 -11.31
C ALA A 61 5.63 -6.47 -10.11
N LEU A 62 6.56 -6.58 -9.18
CA LEU A 62 6.68 -5.67 -8.04
C LEU A 62 8.00 -4.95 -8.13
N ILE A 63 7.98 -3.63 -8.02
CA ILE A 63 9.17 -2.78 -8.00
C ILE A 63 9.28 -2.16 -6.61
N ALA A 64 10.31 -2.50 -5.87
CA ALA A 64 10.56 -1.92 -4.56
C ALA A 64 11.07 -0.48 -4.69
N LEU A 65 10.41 0.46 -4.07
CA LEU A 65 10.84 1.86 -3.96
C LEU A 65 11.68 2.10 -2.71
N THR A 66 11.46 1.29 -1.68
CA THR A 66 12.22 1.26 -0.44
C THR A 66 12.77 -0.14 -0.20
N ASP A 67 13.82 -0.26 0.60
CA ASP A 67 14.16 -1.54 1.21
C ASP A 67 13.00 -2.01 2.08
N ALA A 68 12.68 -3.30 2.03
CA ALA A 68 11.55 -3.85 2.74
C ALA A 68 11.86 -5.22 3.32
N THR A 69 11.46 -5.41 4.57
CA THR A 69 11.27 -6.72 5.19
C THR A 69 9.80 -6.82 5.57
N LEU A 70 9.10 -7.78 5.01
CA LEU A 70 7.64 -7.89 5.06
C LEU A 70 7.24 -9.32 5.40
N ASP A 71 6.28 -9.48 6.29
CA ASP A 71 5.65 -10.77 6.55
C ASP A 71 4.38 -10.90 5.70
N ILE A 72 4.33 -11.97 4.93
CA ILE A 72 3.13 -12.39 4.21
C ILE A 72 2.43 -13.45 5.06
N VAL A 73 1.27 -13.10 5.60
CA VAL A 73 0.50 -13.92 6.53
C VAL A 73 -0.73 -14.46 5.79
N GLN A 74 -0.75 -15.78 5.56
CA GLN A 74 -1.90 -16.45 4.96
C GLN A 74 -3.05 -16.61 5.97
N ASP A 75 -4.27 -16.74 5.46
CA ASP A 75 -5.46 -17.01 6.27
C ASP A 75 -5.38 -18.35 7.04
N SER A 76 -4.56 -19.29 6.56
CA SER A 76 -4.22 -20.53 7.27
C SER A 76 -3.31 -20.32 8.49
N GLY A 77 -2.75 -19.12 8.67
CA GLY A 77 -1.75 -18.79 9.69
C GLY A 77 -0.30 -19.00 9.24
N LYS A 78 -0.06 -19.59 8.06
CA LYS A 78 1.29 -19.72 7.51
C LYS A 78 1.87 -18.33 7.22
N THR A 79 3.09 -18.09 7.70
CA THR A 79 3.81 -16.82 7.52
C THR A 79 5.11 -17.04 6.77
N GLU A 80 5.37 -16.18 5.80
CA GLU A 80 6.61 -16.12 5.03
C GLU A 80 7.19 -14.70 5.13
N THR A 81 8.47 -14.59 5.46
CA THR A 81 9.17 -13.31 5.48
C THR A 81 9.89 -13.12 4.15
N VAL A 82 9.63 -12.01 3.48
CA VAL A 82 10.27 -11.63 2.23
C VAL A 82 11.13 -10.38 2.41
N HIS A 83 12.18 -10.28 1.59
CA HIS A 83 13.09 -9.14 1.57
C HIS A 83 13.15 -8.58 0.15
N TRP A 84 12.85 -7.30 0.02
CA TRP A 84 12.97 -6.59 -1.25
C TRP A 84 13.96 -5.44 -1.11
N GLU A 85 14.79 -5.24 -2.12
CA GLU A 85 15.75 -4.15 -2.17
C GLU A 85 15.23 -2.99 -3.03
N ALA A 86 15.39 -1.77 -2.55
CA ALA A 86 15.02 -0.55 -3.27
C ALA A 86 15.62 -0.55 -4.69
N GLY A 87 14.80 -0.26 -5.67
CA GLY A 87 15.19 -0.20 -7.09
C GLY A 87 15.21 -1.54 -7.81
N LYS A 88 14.95 -2.67 -7.13
CA LYS A 88 14.83 -3.99 -7.76
C LYS A 88 13.40 -4.34 -8.10
N ALA A 89 13.23 -5.16 -9.13
CA ALA A 89 11.96 -5.71 -9.56
C ALA A 89 11.90 -7.22 -9.27
N TYR A 90 10.70 -7.69 -8.93
CA TYR A 90 10.42 -9.07 -8.57
C TYR A 90 9.21 -9.57 -9.34
N TRP A 91 9.23 -10.84 -9.72
CA TRP A 91 8.08 -11.48 -10.33
C TRP A 91 7.32 -12.29 -9.27
N LEU A 92 6.02 -12.04 -9.14
CA LEU A 92 5.15 -12.75 -8.23
C LEU A 92 4.05 -13.45 -9.05
N THR A 93 3.90 -14.75 -8.84
CA THR A 93 2.84 -15.53 -9.50
C THR A 93 1.47 -15.27 -8.86
N HIS A 94 0.41 -15.72 -9.51
CA HIS A 94 -0.93 -15.72 -8.92
C HIS A 94 -0.96 -16.58 -7.64
N ASP A 95 -1.89 -16.23 -6.75
CA ASP A 95 -2.10 -16.99 -5.52
C ASP A 95 -2.82 -18.30 -5.82
N GLU A 96 -2.57 -19.33 -5.00
CA GLU A 96 -3.29 -20.58 -5.07
C GLU A 96 -4.79 -20.38 -4.83
N PRO A 97 -5.67 -21.20 -5.43
CA PRO A 97 -7.11 -21.12 -5.19
C PRO A 97 -7.44 -21.16 -3.69
N ASP A 98 -8.42 -20.39 -3.28
CA ASP A 98 -8.94 -20.32 -1.91
C ASP A 98 -7.92 -19.88 -0.85
N THR A 99 -6.80 -19.29 -1.25
CA THR A 99 -5.83 -18.67 -0.33
C THR A 99 -5.93 -17.16 -0.35
N MET A 100 -5.90 -16.56 0.82
CA MET A 100 -5.78 -15.11 1.01
C MET A 100 -4.59 -14.81 1.90
N HIS A 101 -4.01 -13.63 1.75
CA HIS A 101 -2.90 -13.19 2.58
C HIS A 101 -3.03 -11.71 2.95
N ALA A 102 -2.39 -11.35 4.04
CA ALA A 102 -2.17 -9.98 4.46
C ALA A 102 -0.67 -9.68 4.41
N ASP A 103 -0.34 -8.44 4.09
CA ASP A 103 1.04 -7.96 4.11
C ASP A 103 1.26 -7.15 5.39
N VAL A 104 2.22 -7.59 6.19
CA VAL A 104 2.48 -7.01 7.51
C VAL A 104 3.89 -6.44 7.57
N ASN A 105 3.98 -5.14 7.82
CA ASN A 105 5.25 -4.45 8.02
C ASN A 105 5.58 -4.40 9.51
N ASN A 106 6.46 -5.29 9.95
CA ASN A 106 6.95 -5.36 11.32
C ASN A 106 8.20 -4.50 11.58
N THR A 107 8.58 -3.67 10.61
CA THR A 107 9.69 -2.72 10.77
C THR A 107 9.20 -1.37 11.31
N ASP A 108 10.10 -0.44 11.52
CA ASP A 108 9.80 0.92 11.98
C ASP A 108 9.74 1.95 10.83
N GLN A 109 9.88 1.48 9.58
CA GLN A 109 9.88 2.33 8.39
C GLN A 109 8.74 1.97 7.44
N PRO A 110 8.11 2.95 6.77
CA PRO A 110 7.14 2.66 5.72
C PRO A 110 7.75 1.87 4.57
N ILE A 111 6.99 0.95 4.01
CA ILE A 111 7.33 0.19 2.81
C ILE A 111 6.55 0.76 1.64
N GLU A 112 7.24 1.08 0.56
CA GLU A 112 6.62 1.54 -0.68
C GLU A 112 7.05 0.66 -1.86
N VAL A 113 6.06 0.17 -2.61
CA VAL A 113 6.26 -0.66 -3.79
C VAL A 113 5.31 -0.24 -4.91
N ILE A 114 5.77 -0.35 -6.16
CA ILE A 114 4.89 -0.30 -7.34
C ILE A 114 4.53 -1.73 -7.72
N VAL A 115 3.25 -1.97 -7.96
CA VAL A 115 2.74 -3.25 -8.45
C VAL A 115 2.15 -3.08 -9.84
N VAL A 116 2.60 -3.91 -10.77
CA VAL A 116 2.10 -4.00 -12.14
C VAL A 116 1.45 -5.35 -12.31
N GLU A 117 0.12 -5.40 -12.17
CA GLU A 117 -0.65 -6.64 -12.25
C GLU A 117 -1.16 -6.87 -13.67
N LEU A 118 -0.91 -8.05 -14.21
CA LEU A 118 -1.39 -8.44 -15.54
C LEU A 118 -2.89 -8.72 -15.51
N LYS A 119 -3.58 -8.41 -16.61
CA LYS A 119 -5.02 -8.70 -16.77
C LYS A 119 -5.29 -10.00 -17.52
N ASN A 120 -4.38 -10.42 -18.37
CA ASN A 120 -4.60 -11.50 -19.36
C ASN A 120 -3.46 -12.54 -19.34
N ASP A 121 -3.11 -13.04 -18.18
CA ASP A 121 -2.03 -14.01 -17.96
C ASP A 121 -2.54 -15.45 -17.70
N ARG A 122 -3.77 -15.76 -18.11
CA ARG A 122 -4.40 -17.09 -18.00
C ARG A 122 -4.18 -17.94 -19.23
#